data_b76be92b2a578401d171e814969dfcde
#
_entry.id   b76be92b2a578401d171e814969dfcde
#
_cell.length_a   1.000
_cell.length_b   1.000
_cell.length_c   1.000
_cell.angle_alpha   90.00
_cell.angle_beta   90.00
_cell.angle_gamma   90.00
#
_symmetry.space_group_name_H-M   'P 1'
#
loop_
_entity.id
_entity.type
_entity.pdbx_description
1 polymer ?
#
loop_
_entity_poly.entity_id
_entity_poly.type
_entity_poly.pdbx_seq_one_letter_code
_entity_poly.pdbx_strand_id
1 'polypeptide(L)'
;RAIPNKAKNRYFGGGDDGIQISNCRGLITIENCEFAGLMDDPVNVHGTSVKVLEVAGKQLKCKFMHHQSIGMTWGHAGDKIGFIENSSMQTISTGEIAGFKTIDKETFMLTLKTPVPSGFEPGDALENLTWSPDLKVANNRFGSCRARGLLVSTPGKVVIENNIFESSGSAILICGDANYWYESGAVTDVLIQNNTFTDLCNTSSYQFCEGIISVYPEIPEMNAKSGQFHRNITITGNTFHPFDYPVLFAKSVDGITFTHNKLIKSNRFEPYHNRKYTFTFEGCKNIGIENNIFEGEILGKNVLLKHTPALELKYSTDQNLTVKVD
;
A
#
# COMPACT_ATOMS: atom_id res chain seq x y z
N ARG A 1 -21.17 9.27 4.81
CA ARG A 1 -21.56 8.13 3.95
C ARG A 1 -21.33 8.47 2.49
N ALA A 2 -20.66 7.59 1.77
CA ALA A 2 -20.52 7.62 0.31
C ALA A 2 -21.17 6.35 -0.26
N ILE A 3 -22.48 6.35 -0.37
CA ILE A 3 -23.31 5.20 -0.76
C ILE A 3 -24.35 5.59 -1.81
N PRO A 4 -24.88 4.64 -2.60
CA PRO A 4 -25.94 4.90 -3.55
C PRO A 4 -27.18 5.50 -2.91
N ASN A 5 -27.75 6.54 -3.52
CA ASN A 5 -29.01 7.12 -3.07
C ASN A 5 -30.20 6.27 -3.54
N LYS A 6 -30.66 5.37 -2.68
CA LYS A 6 -31.77 4.45 -2.98
C LYS A 6 -33.09 5.18 -3.29
N ALA A 7 -33.35 6.33 -2.65
CA ALA A 7 -34.57 7.11 -2.91
C ALA A 7 -34.63 7.71 -4.32
N LYS A 8 -33.46 7.80 -4.99
CA LYS A 8 -33.33 8.27 -6.38
C LYS A 8 -33.01 7.14 -7.37
N ASN A 9 -33.14 5.86 -6.95
CA ASN A 9 -32.82 4.67 -7.74
C ASN A 9 -31.42 4.71 -8.34
N ARG A 10 -30.44 5.23 -7.61
CA ARG A 10 -29.04 5.23 -8.03
C ARG A 10 -28.35 3.96 -7.63
N TYR A 11 -27.56 3.38 -8.53
CA TYR A 11 -26.73 2.19 -8.30
C TYR A 11 -25.33 2.56 -7.78
N PHE A 12 -24.85 3.76 -8.08
CA PHE A 12 -23.50 4.22 -7.73
C PHE A 12 -23.53 5.27 -6.63
N GLY A 13 -22.56 5.17 -5.72
CA GLY A 13 -22.29 6.15 -4.65
C GLY A 13 -21.46 7.33 -5.14
N GLY A 14 -20.55 7.09 -6.10
CA GLY A 14 -19.67 8.08 -6.71
C GLY A 14 -19.01 7.53 -7.98
N GLY A 15 -18.47 8.41 -8.83
CA GLY A 15 -17.80 8.07 -10.09
C GLY A 15 -16.31 7.77 -9.94
N ASP A 16 -15.73 8.18 -8.84
CA ASP A 16 -14.29 8.06 -8.53
C ASP A 16 -14.10 7.65 -7.06
N ASP A 17 -12.95 7.99 -6.47
CA ASP A 17 -12.65 7.76 -5.05
C ASP A 17 -13.69 8.39 -4.12
N GLY A 18 -13.95 7.73 -3.01
CA GLY A 18 -14.82 8.30 -1.97
C GLY A 18 -14.11 9.41 -1.19
N ILE A 19 -12.86 9.17 -0.81
CA ILE A 19 -11.98 10.13 -0.13
C ILE A 19 -10.58 9.94 -0.69
N GLN A 20 -10.04 10.96 -1.36
CA GLN A 20 -8.65 11.00 -1.79
C GLN A 20 -7.88 12.02 -0.95
N ILE A 21 -6.80 11.58 -0.31
CA ILE A 21 -5.94 12.37 0.56
C ILE A 21 -4.54 12.32 -0.01
N SER A 22 -4.13 13.41 -0.61
CA SER A 22 -2.80 13.56 -1.23
C SER A 22 -2.05 14.72 -0.59
N ASN A 23 -0.75 14.53 -0.33
CA ASN A 23 0.13 15.56 0.25
C ASN A 23 -0.47 16.28 1.48
N CYS A 24 -0.99 15.53 2.41
CA CYS A 24 -1.45 16.01 3.70
C CYS A 24 -0.41 15.72 4.80
N ARG A 25 -0.57 16.33 5.96
CA ARG A 25 0.27 16.07 7.14
C ARG A 25 -0.54 16.09 8.43
N GLY A 26 0.05 15.60 9.50
CA GLY A 26 -0.63 15.44 10.81
C GLY A 26 -1.47 14.18 10.84
N LEU A 27 -2.32 14.03 11.84
CA LEU A 27 -3.19 12.88 11.99
C LEU A 27 -4.48 13.05 11.17
N ILE A 28 -4.73 12.09 10.29
CA ILE A 28 -6.00 11.95 9.58
C ILE A 28 -6.78 10.79 10.21
N THR A 29 -8.03 11.06 10.56
CA THR A 29 -8.92 10.06 11.14
C THR A 29 -10.15 9.89 10.25
N ILE A 30 -10.40 8.63 9.84
CA ILE A 30 -11.59 8.21 9.09
C ILE A 30 -12.30 7.17 9.94
N GLU A 31 -13.43 7.56 10.53
CA GLU A 31 -14.15 6.67 11.43
C GLU A 31 -15.67 6.75 11.30
N ASN A 32 -16.35 5.65 11.63
CA ASN A 32 -17.81 5.54 11.63
C ASN A 32 -18.44 5.89 10.27
N CYS A 33 -17.72 5.58 9.17
CA CYS A 33 -18.13 5.85 7.81
C CYS A 33 -18.66 4.59 7.10
N GLU A 34 -19.47 4.82 6.07
CA GLU A 34 -19.98 3.77 5.18
C GLU A 34 -19.73 4.16 3.73
N PHE A 35 -19.10 3.25 3.01
CA PHE A 35 -18.76 3.38 1.58
C PHE A 35 -19.37 2.22 0.82
N ALA A 36 -20.00 2.46 -0.32
CA ALA A 36 -20.45 1.42 -1.23
C ALA A 36 -20.74 1.98 -2.62
N GLY A 37 -20.65 1.14 -3.63
CA GLY A 37 -20.99 1.47 -5.00
C GLY A 37 -20.15 2.58 -5.60
N LEU A 38 -18.89 2.72 -5.17
CA LEU A 38 -17.92 3.62 -5.78
C LEU A 38 -17.29 2.95 -7.01
N MET A 39 -16.90 3.77 -7.97
CA MET A 39 -16.26 3.27 -9.19
C MET A 39 -14.74 3.14 -9.05
N ASP A 40 -14.18 3.69 -7.98
CA ASP A 40 -12.79 3.53 -7.57
C ASP A 40 -12.69 3.31 -6.05
N ASP A 41 -11.57 3.66 -5.41
CA ASP A 41 -11.31 3.33 -4.00
C ASP A 41 -12.22 4.12 -3.04
N PRO A 42 -12.82 3.50 -2.03
CA PRO A 42 -13.47 4.21 -0.94
C PRO A 42 -12.56 5.22 -0.25
N VAL A 43 -11.29 4.86 -0.03
CA VAL A 43 -10.30 5.72 0.59
C VAL A 43 -8.94 5.46 -0.05
N ASN A 44 -8.30 6.53 -0.52
CA ASN A 44 -6.94 6.54 -1.03
C ASN A 44 -6.11 7.59 -0.28
N VAL A 45 -4.99 7.18 0.35
CA VAL A 45 -4.11 8.05 1.14
C VAL A 45 -2.68 7.88 0.68
N HIS A 46 -2.10 8.94 0.12
CA HIS A 46 -0.75 8.90 -0.44
C HIS A 46 -0.06 10.26 -0.42
N GLY A 47 1.26 10.28 -0.59
CA GLY A 47 2.03 11.45 -1.01
C GLY A 47 2.12 11.52 -2.53
N THR A 48 2.92 12.44 -3.04
CA THR A 48 3.21 12.57 -4.47
C THR A 48 4.70 12.49 -4.72
N SER A 49 5.13 11.48 -5.47
CA SER A 49 6.47 11.43 -6.03
C SER A 49 6.59 12.37 -7.23
N VAL A 50 7.76 12.92 -7.44
CA VAL A 50 8.08 13.74 -8.62
C VAL A 50 9.36 13.23 -9.27
N LYS A 51 9.42 13.30 -10.59
CA LYS A 51 10.59 12.88 -11.35
C LYS A 51 11.62 14.00 -11.40
N VAL A 52 12.88 13.67 -11.21
CA VAL A 52 14.01 14.60 -11.40
C VAL A 52 14.43 14.57 -12.86
N LEU A 53 14.46 15.75 -13.49
CA LEU A 53 14.87 15.94 -14.88
C LEU A 53 16.33 16.35 -15.00
N GLU A 54 16.79 17.21 -14.07
CA GLU A 54 18.15 17.78 -14.07
C GLU A 54 18.69 17.91 -12.65
N VAL A 55 19.98 17.67 -12.48
CA VAL A 55 20.72 17.80 -11.22
C VAL A 55 21.88 18.77 -11.42
N ALA A 56 21.97 19.84 -10.62
CA ALA A 56 23.05 20.82 -10.66
C ALA A 56 23.43 21.28 -9.24
N GLY A 57 24.38 20.57 -8.62
CA GLY A 57 24.86 20.89 -7.28
C GLY A 57 23.78 20.73 -6.21
N LYS A 58 23.18 21.84 -5.76
CA LYS A 58 22.06 21.87 -4.82
C LYS A 58 20.71 22.10 -5.50
N GLN A 59 20.67 22.19 -6.82
CA GLN A 59 19.45 22.47 -7.57
C GLN A 59 18.96 21.22 -8.30
N LEU A 60 17.65 21.02 -8.26
CA LEU A 60 16.96 19.94 -8.94
C LEU A 60 15.81 20.54 -9.74
N LYS A 61 15.76 20.23 -11.03
CA LYS A 61 14.57 20.47 -11.83
C LYS A 61 13.68 19.25 -11.79
N CYS A 62 12.47 19.42 -11.30
CA CYS A 62 11.52 18.34 -11.06
C CYS A 62 10.28 18.50 -11.92
N LYS A 63 9.58 17.37 -12.15
CA LYS A 63 8.33 17.33 -12.93
C LYS A 63 7.28 16.47 -12.22
N PHE A 64 6.05 16.97 -12.19
CA PHE A 64 4.87 16.18 -11.90
C PHE A 64 4.60 15.22 -13.06
N MET A 65 4.48 13.94 -12.77
CA MET A 65 4.34 12.92 -13.81
C MET A 65 2.88 12.52 -14.04
N HIS A 66 2.03 12.64 -13.03
CA HIS A 66 0.61 12.35 -13.15
C HIS A 66 -0.23 13.63 -13.27
N HIS A 67 -1.21 13.64 -14.17
CA HIS A 67 -2.02 14.82 -14.48
C HIS A 67 -2.82 15.35 -13.27
N GLN A 68 -3.19 14.50 -12.33
CA GLN A 68 -3.93 14.89 -11.13
C GLN A 68 -3.06 15.63 -10.09
N SER A 69 -1.74 15.55 -10.20
CA SER A 69 -0.80 16.23 -9.28
C SER A 69 -0.26 17.56 -9.83
N ILE A 70 -0.64 17.92 -11.06
CA ILE A 70 -0.15 19.15 -11.72
C ILE A 70 -0.65 20.40 -11.00
N GLY A 71 0.25 21.36 -10.78
CA GLY A 71 -0.07 22.72 -10.32
C GLY A 71 -0.13 22.91 -8.81
N MET A 72 0.17 21.87 -8.02
CA MET A 72 0.30 22.04 -6.57
C MET A 72 1.65 22.64 -6.18
N THR A 73 1.73 23.26 -5.00
CA THR A 73 3.01 23.55 -4.35
C THR A 73 3.51 22.29 -3.68
N TRP A 74 4.46 21.61 -4.31
CA TRP A 74 4.93 20.30 -3.86
C TRP A 74 5.77 20.33 -2.58
N GLY A 75 6.41 21.44 -2.29
CA GLY A 75 7.26 21.55 -1.10
C GLY A 75 7.56 22.99 -0.69
N HIS A 76 7.98 23.17 0.54
CA HIS A 76 8.34 24.44 1.16
C HIS A 76 9.74 24.37 1.76
N ALA A 77 10.37 25.52 1.96
CA ALA A 77 11.64 25.57 2.70
C ALA A 77 11.48 24.94 4.09
N GLY A 78 12.35 24.02 4.44
CA GLY A 78 12.31 23.24 5.67
C GLY A 78 11.69 21.86 5.53
N ASP A 79 11.02 21.54 4.42
CA ASP A 79 10.46 20.22 4.20
C ASP A 79 11.56 19.18 4.01
N LYS A 80 11.38 18.02 4.63
CA LYS A 80 12.23 16.85 4.42
C LYS A 80 11.80 16.08 3.18
N ILE A 81 12.78 15.59 2.42
CA ILE A 81 12.55 14.80 1.22
C ILE A 81 13.34 13.50 1.25
N GLY A 82 12.83 12.49 0.57
CA GLY A 82 13.53 11.24 0.25
C GLY A 82 14.03 11.26 -1.18
N PHE A 83 15.24 10.80 -1.40
CA PHE A 83 15.82 10.53 -2.72
C PHE A 83 15.58 9.07 -3.06
N ILE A 84 14.77 8.77 -4.06
CA ILE A 84 14.32 7.44 -4.41
C ILE A 84 14.98 7.01 -5.73
N GLU A 85 15.72 5.91 -5.70
CA GLU A 85 16.19 5.24 -6.91
C GLU A 85 14.98 4.64 -7.64
N ASN A 86 14.70 5.11 -8.83
CA ASN A 86 13.47 4.76 -9.56
C ASN A 86 13.33 3.25 -9.83
N SER A 87 14.43 2.58 -10.19
CA SER A 87 14.40 1.16 -10.60
C SER A 87 14.05 0.20 -9.46
N SER A 88 14.54 0.48 -8.26
CA SER A 88 14.38 -0.38 -7.07
C SER A 88 13.40 0.16 -6.05
N MET A 89 12.96 1.42 -6.21
CA MET A 89 12.18 2.18 -5.22
C MET A 89 12.91 2.38 -3.88
N GLN A 90 14.23 2.17 -3.83
CA GLN A 90 15.00 2.34 -2.60
C GLN A 90 15.25 3.80 -2.27
N THR A 91 15.09 4.17 -1.00
CA THR A 91 15.53 5.47 -0.51
C THR A 91 17.04 5.49 -0.40
N ILE A 92 17.72 6.22 -1.30
CA ILE A 92 19.17 6.38 -1.32
C ILE A 92 19.62 7.21 -0.11
N SER A 93 18.89 8.30 0.18
CA SER A 93 19.23 9.27 1.22
C SER A 93 18.04 10.17 1.52
N THR A 94 18.17 11.04 2.50
CA THR A 94 17.21 12.11 2.78
C THR A 94 17.86 13.48 2.70
N GLY A 95 17.07 14.50 2.45
CA GLY A 95 17.52 15.88 2.36
C GLY A 95 16.49 16.87 2.89
N GLU A 96 16.79 18.16 2.76
CA GLU A 96 15.91 19.24 3.17
C GLU A 96 15.82 20.32 2.11
N ILE A 97 14.62 20.80 1.82
CA ILE A 97 14.37 21.88 0.87
C ILE A 97 14.80 23.22 1.47
N ALA A 98 15.60 23.99 0.74
CA ALA A 98 15.91 25.39 1.03
C ALA A 98 15.02 26.36 0.27
N GLY A 99 14.49 25.96 -0.90
CA GLY A 99 13.62 26.81 -1.72
C GLY A 99 12.88 26.02 -2.79
N PHE A 100 11.71 26.54 -3.16
CA PHE A 100 10.83 26.01 -4.21
C PHE A 100 10.49 27.16 -5.19
N LYS A 101 10.55 26.89 -6.48
CA LYS A 101 10.17 27.86 -7.53
C LYS A 101 9.46 27.15 -8.68
N THR A 102 8.22 27.48 -8.92
CA THR A 102 7.46 27.03 -10.09
C THR A 102 8.07 27.58 -11.37
N ILE A 103 8.25 26.74 -12.38
CA ILE A 103 8.67 27.10 -13.74
C ILE A 103 7.44 27.22 -14.64
N ASP A 104 6.63 26.18 -14.66
CA ASP A 104 5.36 26.11 -15.37
C ASP A 104 4.37 25.20 -14.62
N LYS A 105 3.24 24.83 -15.23
CA LYS A 105 2.22 24.00 -14.57
C LYS A 105 2.70 22.59 -14.19
N GLU A 106 3.73 22.08 -14.87
CA GLU A 106 4.22 20.71 -14.70
C GLU A 106 5.59 20.65 -14.03
N THR A 107 6.40 21.71 -14.15
CA THR A 107 7.80 21.71 -13.75
C THR A 107 8.12 22.77 -12.71
N PHE A 108 9.09 22.48 -11.86
CA PHE A 108 9.56 23.38 -10.81
C PHE A 108 11.03 23.12 -10.48
N MET A 109 11.66 24.11 -9.83
CA MET A 109 13.01 24.02 -9.28
C MET A 109 12.94 23.85 -7.77
N LEU A 110 13.72 22.90 -7.26
CA LEU A 110 14.07 22.81 -5.85
C LEU A 110 15.49 23.28 -5.63
N THR A 111 15.70 24.01 -4.54
CA THR A 111 17.03 24.26 -3.98
C THR A 111 17.14 23.50 -2.67
N LEU A 112 18.19 22.73 -2.48
CA LEU A 112 18.43 21.92 -1.28
C LEU A 112 19.36 22.65 -0.31
N LYS A 113 19.28 22.32 0.99
CA LYS A 113 20.25 22.81 1.99
C LYS A 113 21.64 22.24 1.77
N THR A 114 21.71 20.96 1.39
CA THR A 114 22.95 20.22 1.12
C THR A 114 23.03 19.81 -0.35
N PRO A 115 24.20 19.46 -0.88
CA PRO A 115 24.33 18.90 -2.21
C PRO A 115 23.51 17.59 -2.36
N VAL A 116 23.12 17.29 -3.59
CA VAL A 116 22.47 16.04 -3.96
C VAL A 116 23.38 14.87 -3.61
N PRO A 117 22.86 13.77 -3.03
CA PRO A 117 23.67 12.61 -2.66
C PRO A 117 24.28 11.92 -3.89
N SER A 118 25.44 11.29 -3.68
CA SER A 118 26.06 10.47 -4.72
C SER A 118 25.18 9.30 -5.09
N GLY A 119 25.10 8.96 -6.37
CA GLY A 119 24.28 7.87 -6.90
C GLY A 119 22.86 8.28 -7.26
N PHE A 120 22.42 9.49 -6.95
CA PHE A 120 21.13 10.03 -7.37
C PHE A 120 21.30 10.84 -8.66
N GLU A 121 20.48 10.55 -9.67
CA GLU A 121 20.65 11.06 -11.02
C GLU A 121 19.31 11.44 -11.70
N PRO A 122 19.36 12.15 -12.82
CA PRO A 122 18.17 12.40 -13.63
C PRO A 122 17.45 11.08 -14.01
N GLY A 123 16.14 11.05 -13.82
CA GLY A 123 15.32 9.84 -13.98
C GLY A 123 14.82 9.30 -12.66
N ASP A 124 15.55 9.51 -11.59
CA ASP A 124 15.15 9.18 -10.22
C ASP A 124 14.00 10.05 -9.71
N ALA A 125 13.44 9.67 -8.57
CA ALA A 125 12.28 10.33 -7.98
C ALA A 125 12.60 10.95 -6.62
N LEU A 126 11.80 11.95 -6.26
CA LEU A 126 11.74 12.50 -4.91
C LEU A 126 10.36 12.27 -4.31
N GLU A 127 10.30 11.98 -3.02
CA GLU A 127 9.08 12.05 -2.23
C GLU A 127 9.19 13.10 -1.12
N ASN A 128 8.07 13.72 -0.75
CA ASN A 128 8.03 14.71 0.33
C ASN A 128 7.65 14.03 1.64
N LEU A 129 8.62 13.82 2.53
CA LEU A 129 8.44 13.14 3.81
C LEU A 129 7.75 14.00 4.88
N THR A 130 7.67 15.32 4.68
CA THR A 130 6.98 16.23 5.60
C THR A 130 5.46 16.20 5.38
N TRP A 131 5.04 16.03 4.13
CA TRP A 131 3.63 15.97 3.74
C TRP A 131 3.18 14.51 3.62
N SER A 132 3.33 13.80 4.74
CA SER A 132 3.03 12.38 4.91
C SER A 132 2.26 12.22 6.22
N PRO A 133 0.94 11.96 6.18
CA PRO A 133 0.12 11.94 7.37
C PRO A 133 0.27 10.64 8.18
N ASP A 134 0.03 10.72 9.49
CA ASP A 134 -0.44 9.58 10.26
C ASP A 134 -1.89 9.30 9.89
N LEU A 135 -2.29 8.02 9.92
CA LEU A 135 -3.62 7.61 9.50
C LEU A 135 -4.27 6.69 10.53
N LYS A 136 -5.50 7.02 10.91
CA LYS A 136 -6.39 6.13 11.66
C LYS A 136 -7.65 5.86 10.87
N VAL A 137 -7.95 4.58 10.60
CA VAL A 137 -9.16 4.11 9.91
C VAL A 137 -9.88 3.14 10.83
N ALA A 138 -11.01 3.56 11.42
CA ALA A 138 -11.66 2.78 12.48
C ALA A 138 -13.18 2.72 12.35
N ASN A 139 -13.76 1.55 12.67
CA ASN A 139 -15.22 1.36 12.75
C ASN A 139 -15.96 1.72 11.45
N ASN A 140 -15.35 1.50 10.29
CA ASN A 140 -15.94 1.77 8.99
C ASN A 140 -16.52 0.50 8.37
N ARG A 141 -17.44 0.68 7.42
CA ARG A 141 -17.89 -0.35 6.50
C ARG A 141 -17.46 0.03 5.08
N PHE A 142 -16.56 -0.74 4.53
CA PHE A 142 -16.13 -0.70 3.14
C PHE A 142 -16.94 -1.71 2.34
N GLY A 143 -18.09 -1.29 1.85
CA GLY A 143 -18.99 -2.12 1.08
C GLY A 143 -18.49 -2.39 -0.32
N SER A 144 -19.32 -3.03 -1.13
CA SER A 144 -18.96 -3.43 -2.50
C SER A 144 -18.64 -2.22 -3.37
N CYS A 145 -17.40 -2.14 -3.85
CA CYS A 145 -16.88 -1.13 -4.78
C CYS A 145 -16.17 -1.83 -5.93
N ARG A 146 -15.95 -1.15 -7.04
CA ARG A 146 -15.28 -1.74 -8.20
C ARG A 146 -13.81 -2.08 -7.92
N ALA A 147 -13.12 -1.19 -7.22
CA ALA A 147 -11.68 -1.27 -6.93
C ALA A 147 -11.37 -1.85 -5.54
N ARG A 148 -10.46 -1.26 -4.82
CA ARG A 148 -10.03 -1.68 -3.47
C ARG A 148 -10.96 -1.14 -2.40
N GLY A 149 -10.77 -1.57 -1.16
CA GLY A 149 -11.43 -0.96 0.00
C GLY A 149 -10.68 0.26 0.52
N LEU A 150 -9.38 0.09 0.75
CA LEU A 150 -8.49 1.13 1.25
C LEU A 150 -7.14 1.02 0.56
N LEU A 151 -6.67 2.12 -0.03
CA LEU A 151 -5.32 2.26 -0.54
C LEU A 151 -4.51 3.16 0.40
N VAL A 152 -3.31 2.72 0.78
CA VAL A 152 -2.45 3.43 1.73
C VAL A 152 -1.00 3.43 1.26
N SER A 153 -0.41 4.63 1.18
CA SER A 153 1.00 4.85 0.86
C SER A 153 1.50 6.06 1.64
N THR A 154 1.79 5.88 2.94
CA THR A 154 2.32 6.94 3.80
C THR A 154 3.37 6.41 4.78
N PRO A 155 4.52 7.09 4.96
CA PRO A 155 5.51 6.73 5.98
C PRO A 155 5.10 7.08 7.41
N GLY A 156 3.96 7.75 7.62
CA GLY A 156 3.39 8.00 8.94
C GLY A 156 2.90 6.73 9.61
N LYS A 157 2.50 6.83 10.87
CA LYS A 157 1.89 5.73 11.60
C LYS A 157 0.49 5.43 11.07
N VAL A 158 0.22 4.17 10.72
CA VAL A 158 -1.06 3.73 10.18
C VAL A 158 -1.73 2.73 11.12
N VAL A 159 -2.97 3.00 11.51
CA VAL A 159 -3.81 2.08 12.30
C VAL A 159 -5.12 1.84 11.58
N ILE A 160 -5.41 0.58 11.24
CA ILE A 160 -6.63 0.14 10.56
C ILE A 160 -7.31 -0.89 11.48
N GLU A 161 -8.41 -0.48 12.13
CA GLU A 161 -9.00 -1.30 13.19
C GLU A 161 -10.53 -1.33 13.18
N ASN A 162 -11.09 -2.49 13.56
CA ASN A 162 -12.54 -2.67 13.76
C ASN A 162 -13.39 -2.32 12.51
N ASN A 163 -12.84 -2.50 11.30
CA ASN A 163 -13.56 -2.25 10.06
C ASN A 163 -14.15 -3.54 9.50
N ILE A 164 -15.17 -3.39 8.65
CA ILE A 164 -15.75 -4.47 7.84
C ILE A 164 -15.43 -4.18 6.37
N PHE A 165 -14.78 -5.14 5.69
CA PHE A 165 -14.41 -5.03 4.29
C PHE A 165 -15.22 -6.01 3.43
N GLU A 166 -15.83 -5.48 2.37
CA GLU A 166 -16.64 -6.20 1.38
C GLU A 166 -16.26 -5.79 -0.06
N SER A 167 -15.05 -5.28 -0.27
CA SER A 167 -14.59 -4.78 -1.57
C SER A 167 -14.43 -5.90 -2.60
N SER A 168 -14.67 -5.62 -3.86
CA SER A 168 -14.50 -6.60 -4.95
C SER A 168 -13.04 -6.88 -5.29
N GLY A 169 -12.16 -5.88 -5.17
CA GLY A 169 -10.71 -6.03 -5.27
C GLY A 169 -10.07 -6.32 -3.92
N SER A 170 -8.80 -6.04 -3.75
CA SER A 170 -8.15 -6.13 -2.44
C SER A 170 -8.87 -5.27 -1.42
N ALA A 171 -9.10 -5.82 -0.23
CA ALA A 171 -9.70 -5.05 0.86
C ALA A 171 -8.77 -3.92 1.30
N ILE A 172 -7.46 -4.21 1.39
CA ILE A 172 -6.42 -3.24 1.69
C ILE A 172 -5.29 -3.42 0.67
N LEU A 173 -4.92 -2.33 -0.01
CA LEU A 173 -3.73 -2.22 -0.82
C LEU A 173 -2.74 -1.26 -0.16
N ILE A 174 -1.57 -1.76 0.19
CA ILE A 174 -0.43 -0.94 0.58
C ILE A 174 0.47 -0.84 -0.66
N CYS A 175 0.57 0.35 -1.20
CA CYS A 175 1.24 0.62 -2.47
C CYS A 175 2.44 1.55 -2.28
N GLY A 176 2.96 2.06 -3.34
CA GLY A 176 4.01 3.07 -3.45
C GLY A 176 4.55 3.02 -4.86
N ASP A 177 4.62 4.17 -5.51
CA ASP A 177 4.92 4.24 -6.93
C ASP A 177 5.70 5.51 -7.30
N ALA A 178 6.76 5.33 -8.05
CA ALA A 178 7.52 6.40 -8.69
C ALA A 178 7.71 6.13 -10.20
N ASN A 179 6.89 5.26 -10.79
CA ASN A 179 7.04 4.77 -12.15
C ASN A 179 5.78 4.96 -13.02
N TYR A 180 4.60 4.92 -12.41
CA TYR A 180 3.34 4.94 -13.14
C TYR A 180 2.38 6.03 -12.63
N TRP A 181 1.82 5.87 -11.41
CA TRP A 181 0.92 6.84 -10.80
C TRP A 181 1.64 7.96 -10.05
N TYR A 182 2.88 7.71 -9.61
CA TYR A 182 3.66 8.61 -8.79
C TYR A 182 2.99 8.93 -7.44
N GLU A 183 2.26 7.98 -6.91
CA GLU A 183 1.70 8.01 -5.56
C GLU A 183 2.74 7.50 -4.56
N SER A 184 3.27 8.40 -3.74
CA SER A 184 4.39 8.08 -2.88
C SER A 184 3.98 7.71 -1.47
N GLY A 185 4.85 6.98 -0.85
CA GLY A 185 5.09 6.80 0.55
C GLY A 185 5.38 5.34 0.91
N ALA A 186 6.63 5.03 1.25
CA ALA A 186 6.96 3.76 1.87
C ALA A 186 6.34 3.69 3.27
N VAL A 187 5.48 2.71 3.54
CA VAL A 187 4.96 2.53 4.91
C VAL A 187 6.07 2.06 5.85
N THR A 188 6.04 2.54 7.11
CA THR A 188 7.08 2.25 8.11
C THR A 188 6.56 1.74 9.44
N ASP A 189 5.26 1.85 9.71
CA ASP A 189 4.59 1.40 10.93
C ASP A 189 3.09 1.25 10.65
N VAL A 190 2.66 0.02 10.36
CA VAL A 190 1.27 -0.30 10.01
C VAL A 190 0.73 -1.36 10.96
N LEU A 191 -0.40 -1.05 11.59
CA LEU A 191 -1.16 -1.97 12.40
C LEU A 191 -2.54 -2.19 11.78
N ILE A 192 -2.83 -3.44 11.37
CA ILE A 192 -4.13 -3.88 10.87
C ILE A 192 -4.69 -4.86 11.89
N GLN A 193 -5.70 -4.42 12.67
CA GLN A 193 -6.19 -5.24 13.77
C GLN A 193 -7.70 -5.28 13.90
N ASN A 194 -8.23 -6.43 14.36
CA ASN A 194 -9.64 -6.61 14.72
C ASN A 194 -10.62 -6.26 13.58
N ASN A 195 -10.19 -6.38 12.32
CA ASN A 195 -11.05 -6.17 11.16
C ASN A 195 -11.73 -7.48 10.75
N THR A 196 -12.86 -7.36 10.06
CA THR A 196 -13.54 -8.48 9.41
C THR A 196 -13.45 -8.32 7.90
N PHE A 197 -12.83 -9.29 7.24
CA PHE A 197 -12.77 -9.43 5.79
C PHE A 197 -13.78 -10.50 5.37
N THR A 198 -14.87 -10.06 4.77
CA THR A 198 -15.96 -10.98 4.41
C THR A 198 -15.62 -11.80 3.17
N ASP A 199 -16.48 -12.74 2.83
CA ASP A 199 -16.35 -13.55 1.62
C ASP A 199 -16.67 -12.78 0.32
N LEU A 200 -16.78 -11.46 0.38
CA LEU A 200 -16.82 -10.56 -0.78
C LEU A 200 -15.46 -9.95 -1.11
N CYS A 201 -14.50 -10.00 -0.18
CA CYS A 201 -13.13 -9.56 -0.39
C CYS A 201 -12.36 -10.61 -1.20
N ASN A 202 -11.98 -10.28 -2.41
CA ASN A 202 -11.25 -11.20 -3.27
C ASN A 202 -10.01 -10.58 -3.90
N THR A 203 -9.24 -11.43 -4.58
CA THR A 203 -8.09 -11.01 -5.36
C THR A 203 -8.52 -10.79 -6.80
N SER A 204 -9.16 -9.69 -7.09
CA SER A 204 -9.62 -9.42 -8.46
C SER A 204 -8.46 -9.14 -9.41
N SER A 205 -8.75 -9.13 -10.71
CA SER A 205 -7.81 -8.66 -11.73
C SER A 205 -7.68 -7.14 -11.76
N TYR A 206 -8.26 -6.42 -10.80
CA TYR A 206 -8.09 -4.99 -10.69
C TYR A 206 -6.62 -4.67 -10.34
N GLN A 207 -6.15 -3.51 -10.78
CA GLN A 207 -4.74 -3.12 -10.70
C GLN A 207 -4.14 -3.37 -9.30
N PHE A 208 -3.00 -4.09 -9.26
CA PHE A 208 -2.22 -4.39 -8.05
C PHE A 208 -2.94 -5.21 -6.97
N CYS A 209 -4.14 -5.73 -7.28
CA CYS A 209 -4.89 -6.60 -6.38
C CYS A 209 -4.37 -8.03 -6.50
N GLU A 210 -3.48 -8.43 -5.61
CA GLU A 210 -2.86 -9.76 -5.59
C GLU A 210 -3.33 -10.63 -4.41
N GLY A 211 -3.96 -10.05 -3.40
CA GLY A 211 -4.49 -10.73 -2.22
C GLY A 211 -5.61 -9.95 -1.55
N ILE A 212 -6.25 -10.51 -0.53
CA ILE A 212 -7.23 -9.78 0.31
C ILE A 212 -6.53 -8.57 0.93
N ILE A 213 -5.35 -8.78 1.52
CA ILE A 213 -4.39 -7.72 1.82
C ILE A 213 -3.26 -7.85 0.82
N SER A 214 -3.03 -6.79 0.06
CA SER A 214 -1.99 -6.72 -0.95
C SER A 214 -0.97 -5.64 -0.58
N VAL A 215 0.29 -6.01 -0.42
CA VAL A 215 1.40 -5.06 -0.28
C VAL A 215 2.19 -5.10 -1.58
N TYR A 216 1.96 -4.11 -2.43
CA TYR A 216 2.43 -4.12 -3.81
C TYR A 216 3.05 -2.79 -4.22
N PRO A 217 4.31 -2.50 -3.84
CA PRO A 217 5.03 -1.37 -4.40
C PRO A 217 5.34 -1.62 -5.87
N GLU A 218 5.26 -0.57 -6.69
CA GLU A 218 5.55 -0.62 -8.12
C GLU A 218 7.07 -0.63 -8.36
N ILE A 219 7.70 -1.76 -8.14
CA ILE A 219 9.13 -1.97 -8.36
C ILE A 219 9.31 -2.64 -9.71
N PRO A 220 9.94 -1.97 -10.70
CA PRO A 220 10.13 -2.50 -12.05
C PRO A 220 10.93 -3.79 -12.07
N GLU A 221 12.00 -3.87 -11.29
CA GLU A 221 12.93 -5.00 -11.26
C GLU A 221 13.15 -5.50 -9.83
N MET A 222 12.48 -6.59 -9.46
CA MET A 222 12.70 -7.27 -8.18
C MET A 222 13.67 -8.43 -8.37
N ASN A 223 14.67 -8.54 -7.50
CA ASN A 223 15.58 -9.66 -7.43
C ASN A 223 16.03 -9.92 -5.99
N ALA A 224 16.75 -11.02 -5.75
CA ALA A 224 17.18 -11.41 -4.41
C ALA A 224 18.13 -10.42 -3.70
N LYS A 225 18.68 -9.44 -4.40
CA LYS A 225 19.57 -8.40 -3.84
C LYS A 225 18.85 -7.07 -3.64
N SER A 226 17.61 -6.95 -4.10
CA SER A 226 16.82 -5.74 -3.91
C SER A 226 16.61 -5.48 -2.41
N GLY A 227 16.74 -4.25 -1.98
CA GLY A 227 16.35 -3.82 -0.65
C GLY A 227 14.82 -3.86 -0.48
N GLN A 228 14.35 -3.58 0.72
CA GLN A 228 12.92 -3.54 1.00
C GLN A 228 12.42 -2.09 1.01
N PHE A 229 11.29 -1.87 0.33
CA PHE A 229 10.63 -0.57 0.27
C PHE A 229 9.79 -0.30 1.52
N HIS A 230 8.92 -1.23 1.88
CA HIS A 230 8.06 -1.13 3.06
C HIS A 230 8.68 -1.79 4.29
N ARG A 231 8.18 -1.42 5.48
CA ARG A 231 8.63 -2.04 6.74
C ARG A 231 7.54 -2.04 7.82
N ASN A 232 7.72 -2.94 8.80
CA ASN A 232 6.96 -3.02 10.05
C ASN A 232 5.44 -3.05 9.83
N ILE A 233 4.95 -4.10 9.20
CA ILE A 233 3.51 -4.34 8.99
C ILE A 233 3.04 -5.44 9.94
N THR A 234 2.11 -5.12 10.84
CA THR A 234 1.50 -6.08 11.76
C THR A 234 0.04 -6.28 11.43
N ILE A 235 -0.35 -7.54 11.18
CA ILE A 235 -1.72 -7.97 10.87
C ILE A 235 -2.15 -8.93 11.97
N THR A 236 -3.04 -8.48 12.89
CA THR A 236 -3.33 -9.25 14.10
C THR A 236 -4.81 -9.19 14.51
N GLY A 237 -5.33 -10.27 15.08
CA GLY A 237 -6.68 -10.31 15.64
C GLY A 237 -7.81 -10.16 14.60
N ASN A 238 -7.52 -10.28 13.31
CA ASN A 238 -8.51 -10.12 12.26
C ASN A 238 -9.25 -11.44 11.97
N THR A 239 -10.46 -11.33 11.44
CA THR A 239 -11.23 -12.46 10.92
C THR A 239 -11.33 -12.36 9.40
N PHE A 240 -10.90 -13.41 8.72
CA PHE A 240 -10.96 -13.55 7.26
C PHE A 240 -11.93 -14.66 6.86
N HIS A 241 -12.75 -14.40 5.85
CA HIS A 241 -13.61 -15.40 5.22
C HIS A 241 -13.19 -15.62 3.76
N PRO A 242 -12.01 -16.23 3.51
CA PRO A 242 -11.51 -16.39 2.15
C PRO A 242 -12.31 -17.42 1.37
N PHE A 243 -12.57 -17.15 0.11
CA PHE A 243 -12.98 -18.12 -0.91
C PHE A 243 -11.97 -18.16 -2.06
N ASP A 244 -11.14 -17.13 -2.19
CA ASP A 244 -10.06 -16.99 -3.17
C ASP A 244 -8.73 -16.69 -2.47
N TYR A 245 -7.62 -16.77 -3.17
CA TYR A 245 -6.26 -16.69 -2.60
C TYR A 245 -5.33 -15.80 -3.44
N PRO A 246 -4.25 -15.29 -2.85
CA PRO A 246 -3.84 -15.39 -1.45
C PRO A 246 -4.66 -14.50 -0.51
N VAL A 247 -4.63 -14.83 0.78
CA VAL A 247 -5.13 -13.94 1.83
C VAL A 247 -4.20 -12.76 2.03
N LEU A 248 -2.88 -13.02 1.99
CA LEU A 248 -1.84 -12.01 2.07
C LEU A 248 -0.83 -12.20 0.93
N PHE A 249 -0.70 -11.17 0.13
CA PHE A 249 0.42 -10.98 -0.79
C PHE A 249 1.29 -9.83 -0.28
N ALA A 250 2.60 -10.03 -0.18
CA ALA A 250 3.54 -8.97 0.20
C ALA A 250 4.79 -8.99 -0.68
N LYS A 251 5.12 -7.83 -1.23
CA LYS A 251 6.32 -7.59 -2.04
C LYS A 251 7.16 -6.51 -1.38
N SER A 252 8.48 -6.77 -1.24
CA SER A 252 9.46 -5.79 -0.77
C SER A 252 9.17 -5.21 0.62
N VAL A 253 9.05 -6.10 1.62
CA VAL A 253 8.76 -5.73 3.01
C VAL A 253 9.84 -6.24 3.94
N ASP A 254 10.33 -5.40 4.86
CA ASP A 254 11.15 -5.78 6.00
C ASP A 254 10.32 -5.72 7.29
N GLY A 255 10.05 -6.87 7.89
CA GLY A 255 9.20 -6.98 9.06
C GLY A 255 7.71 -7.02 8.72
N ILE A 256 7.17 -8.22 8.49
CA ILE A 256 5.73 -8.44 8.34
C ILE A 256 5.29 -9.58 9.26
N THR A 257 4.31 -9.31 10.11
CA THR A 257 3.80 -10.29 11.07
C THR A 257 2.30 -10.51 10.84
N PHE A 258 1.93 -11.78 10.68
CA PHE A 258 0.55 -12.23 10.56
C PHE A 258 0.24 -13.16 11.74
N THR A 259 -0.45 -12.65 12.78
CA THR A 259 -0.57 -13.37 14.06
C THR A 259 -1.96 -13.21 14.69
N HIS A 260 -2.40 -14.21 15.44
CA HIS A 260 -3.70 -14.21 16.15
C HIS A 260 -4.91 -13.94 15.24
N ASN A 261 -4.80 -14.19 13.93
CA ASN A 261 -5.90 -14.05 13.01
C ASN A 261 -6.71 -15.36 12.91
N LYS A 262 -7.96 -15.21 12.54
CA LYS A 262 -8.86 -16.34 12.26
C LYS A 262 -9.21 -16.37 10.78
N LEU A 263 -8.93 -17.49 10.11
CA LEU A 263 -9.27 -17.74 8.72
C LEU A 263 -10.35 -18.84 8.66
N ILE A 264 -11.52 -18.47 8.19
CA ILE A 264 -12.69 -19.38 8.09
C ILE A 264 -13.02 -19.53 6.61
N LYS A 265 -12.75 -20.70 6.02
CA LYS A 265 -13.04 -20.92 4.60
C LYS A 265 -14.50 -20.65 4.29
N SER A 266 -14.77 -19.79 3.32
CA SER A 266 -16.10 -19.63 2.73
C SER A 266 -16.24 -20.52 1.50
N ASN A 267 -17.40 -21.15 1.36
CA ASN A 267 -17.79 -21.91 0.17
C ASN A 267 -18.93 -21.22 -0.59
N ARG A 268 -19.13 -19.92 -0.36
CA ARG A 268 -20.19 -19.14 -0.98
C ARG A 268 -19.98 -18.92 -2.46
N PHE A 269 -18.71 -18.75 -2.87
CA PHE A 269 -18.31 -18.52 -4.25
C PHE A 269 -17.18 -19.46 -4.63
N GLU A 270 -17.13 -19.82 -5.91
CA GLU A 270 -15.97 -20.51 -6.48
C GLU A 270 -14.77 -19.56 -6.51
N PRO A 271 -13.55 -20.10 -6.34
CA PRO A 271 -12.34 -19.29 -6.45
C PRO A 271 -12.26 -18.58 -7.80
N TYR A 272 -12.02 -17.29 -7.78
CA TYR A 272 -11.87 -16.49 -9.00
C TYR A 272 -10.53 -16.75 -9.71
N HIS A 273 -9.47 -17.02 -8.94
CA HIS A 273 -8.15 -17.31 -9.44
C HIS A 273 -7.71 -18.74 -9.15
N ASN A 274 -6.99 -19.35 -10.08
CA ASN A 274 -6.36 -20.64 -9.85
C ASN A 274 -5.03 -20.46 -9.08
N ARG A 275 -5.05 -19.78 -7.96
CA ARG A 275 -3.90 -19.58 -7.07
C ARG A 275 -3.96 -20.59 -5.92
N LYS A 276 -2.79 -21.08 -5.50
CA LYS A 276 -2.69 -22.22 -4.57
C LYS A 276 -2.12 -21.84 -3.19
N TYR A 277 -1.66 -20.60 -3.01
CA TYR A 277 -0.96 -20.23 -1.79
C TYR A 277 -1.78 -19.26 -0.96
N THR A 278 -1.93 -19.56 0.34
CA THR A 278 -2.61 -18.68 1.29
C THR A 278 -1.78 -17.40 1.54
N PHE A 279 -0.45 -17.54 1.49
CA PHE A 279 0.50 -16.46 1.69
C PHE A 279 1.52 -16.45 0.55
N THR A 280 1.81 -15.28 0.01
CA THR A 280 2.87 -15.08 -0.98
C THR A 280 3.76 -13.93 -0.55
N PHE A 281 5.06 -14.17 -0.46
CA PHE A 281 6.07 -13.17 -0.11
C PHE A 281 7.12 -13.09 -1.19
N GLU A 282 7.37 -11.87 -1.70
CA GLU A 282 8.35 -11.62 -2.76
C GLU A 282 9.35 -10.55 -2.31
N GLY A 283 10.64 -10.92 -2.21
CA GLY A 283 11.69 -9.99 -1.74
C GLY A 283 11.46 -9.48 -0.32
N CYS A 284 10.90 -10.30 0.56
CA CYS A 284 10.60 -9.92 1.94
C CYS A 284 11.63 -10.44 2.93
N LYS A 285 11.71 -9.81 4.11
CA LYS A 285 12.54 -10.21 5.24
C LYS A 285 11.76 -10.17 6.54
N ASN A 286 12.25 -10.88 7.57
CA ASN A 286 11.68 -10.87 8.91
C ASN A 286 10.17 -11.14 8.91
N ILE A 287 9.76 -12.27 8.29
CA ILE A 287 8.38 -12.68 8.16
C ILE A 287 7.99 -13.55 9.36
N GLY A 288 6.85 -13.24 10.00
CA GLY A 288 6.27 -14.03 11.09
C GLY A 288 4.85 -14.49 10.79
N ILE A 289 4.55 -15.80 10.93
CA ILE A 289 3.20 -16.37 10.85
C ILE A 289 2.97 -17.25 12.07
N GLU A 290 2.23 -16.75 13.06
CA GLU A 290 2.15 -17.40 14.35
C GLU A 290 0.75 -17.29 14.97
N ASN A 291 0.35 -18.30 15.74
CA ASN A 291 -0.87 -18.26 16.57
C ASN A 291 -2.16 -17.94 15.79
N ASN A 292 -2.25 -18.35 14.52
CA ASN A 292 -3.46 -18.17 13.73
C ASN A 292 -4.36 -19.41 13.81
N ILE A 293 -5.66 -19.19 13.70
CA ILE A 293 -6.66 -20.25 13.68
C ILE A 293 -7.15 -20.44 12.25
N PHE A 294 -7.09 -21.68 11.75
CA PHE A 294 -7.57 -22.06 10.41
C PHE A 294 -8.76 -22.99 10.56
N GLU A 295 -9.96 -22.55 10.15
CA GLU A 295 -11.19 -23.34 10.17
C GLU A 295 -11.60 -23.74 8.75
N GLY A 296 -11.89 -25.03 8.55
CA GLY A 296 -12.17 -25.64 7.25
C GLY A 296 -10.89 -25.96 6.47
N GLU A 297 -11.07 -26.47 5.26
CA GLU A 297 -9.95 -26.69 4.35
C GLU A 297 -9.52 -25.37 3.72
N ILE A 298 -8.72 -24.60 4.43
CA ILE A 298 -7.98 -23.49 3.83
C ILE A 298 -6.98 -24.12 2.87
N LEU A 299 -7.09 -23.79 1.58
CA LEU A 299 -6.28 -24.37 0.52
C LEU A 299 -4.80 -24.35 0.90
N GLY A 300 -4.29 -25.52 1.25
CA GLY A 300 -2.90 -25.82 1.48
C GLY A 300 -2.26 -25.21 2.70
N LYS A 301 -2.81 -24.23 3.39
CA LYS A 301 -2.06 -23.43 4.38
C LYS A 301 -0.65 -23.12 3.90
N ASN A 302 -0.53 -22.88 2.60
CA ASN A 302 0.74 -22.86 1.88
C ASN A 302 1.34 -21.46 1.85
N VAL A 303 2.65 -21.42 1.91
CA VAL A 303 3.46 -20.21 1.76
C VAL A 303 4.32 -20.34 0.50
N LEU A 304 4.28 -19.33 -0.36
CA LEU A 304 5.20 -19.17 -1.49
C LEU A 304 6.18 -18.05 -1.17
N LEU A 305 7.47 -18.36 -1.23
CA LEU A 305 8.56 -17.42 -1.10
C LEU A 305 9.23 -17.23 -2.48
N LYS A 306 9.21 -16.00 -2.99
CA LYS A 306 9.88 -15.59 -4.22
C LYS A 306 10.97 -14.58 -3.87
N HIS A 307 12.19 -14.76 -4.38
CA HIS A 307 13.32 -13.88 -4.05
C HIS A 307 13.48 -13.64 -2.53
N THR A 308 13.02 -14.58 -1.73
CA THR A 308 12.92 -14.51 -0.26
C THR A 308 13.55 -15.80 0.30
N PRO A 309 14.69 -15.74 0.99
CA PRO A 309 15.30 -16.92 1.59
C PRO A 309 14.39 -17.55 2.66
N ALA A 310 14.36 -18.88 2.74
CA ALA A 310 13.51 -19.60 3.70
C ALA A 310 13.80 -19.21 5.17
N LEU A 311 15.02 -18.82 5.48
CA LEU A 311 15.43 -18.38 6.83
C LEU A 311 14.76 -17.08 7.30
N GLU A 312 14.20 -16.29 6.37
CA GLU A 312 13.46 -15.06 6.66
C GLU A 312 12.05 -15.34 7.18
N LEU A 313 11.54 -16.55 6.99
CA LEU A 313 10.21 -16.96 7.48
C LEU A 313 10.32 -17.70 8.82
N LYS A 314 9.65 -17.15 9.84
CA LYS A 314 9.41 -17.82 11.12
C LYS A 314 7.93 -18.15 11.24
N TYR A 315 7.63 -19.36 11.66
CA TYR A 315 6.26 -19.78 11.95
C TYR A 315 6.24 -20.84 13.05
N SER A 316 5.17 -20.89 13.81
CA SER A 316 4.99 -21.92 14.84
C SER A 316 4.58 -23.24 14.19
N THR A 317 5.11 -24.35 14.72
CA THR A 317 4.91 -25.71 14.15
C THR A 317 3.45 -26.16 14.14
N ASP A 318 2.64 -25.68 15.06
CA ASP A 318 1.19 -25.93 15.15
C ASP A 318 0.41 -25.31 13.98
N GLN A 319 1.00 -24.37 13.25
CA GLN A 319 0.36 -23.77 12.06
C GLN A 319 0.31 -24.73 10.87
N ASN A 320 1.11 -25.79 10.89
CA ASN A 320 1.13 -26.84 9.83
C ASN A 320 1.18 -26.25 8.41
N LEU A 321 2.12 -25.33 8.20
CA LEU A 321 2.32 -24.64 6.91
C LEU A 321 3.23 -25.46 6.00
N THR A 322 2.91 -25.51 4.72
CA THR A 322 3.79 -26.01 3.67
C THR A 322 4.45 -24.85 2.95
N VAL A 323 5.78 -24.81 2.94
CA VAL A 323 6.56 -23.71 2.36
C VAL A 323 7.18 -24.15 1.04
N LYS A 324 6.98 -23.34 -0.01
CA LYS A 324 7.67 -23.47 -1.30
C LYS A 324 8.57 -22.24 -1.50
N VAL A 325 9.79 -22.46 -1.93
CA VAL A 325 10.75 -21.43 -2.31
C VAL A 325 10.96 -21.52 -3.81
N ASP A 326 10.75 -20.39 -4.51
CA ASP A 326 10.99 -20.21 -5.95
C ASP A 326 12.25 -19.36 -6.21
#